data_c04422afe2457610abfe4eb5f59def2c
#
_entry.id   c04422afe2457610abfe4eb5f59def2c
#
_cell.length_a   1.000
_cell.length_b   1.000
_cell.length_c   1.000
_cell.angle_alpha   90.00
_cell.angle_beta   90.00
_cell.angle_gamma   90.00
#
_symmetry.space_group_name_H-M   'P 1'
#
loop_
_entity.id
_entity.type
_entity.pdbx_description
1 polymer ?
#
loop_
_entity_poly.entity_id
_entity_poly.type
_entity_poly.pdbx_seq_one_letter_code
_entity_poly.pdbx_strand_id
1 'polypeptide(L)'
;MPFARTPHMSEEPQDHADANLEALGRAVASFFASRESGEHAVVLGGLCERLAQKTGRGNSHLTREQYAELCQSPLEFSAVGRPEDSQPIVLTEWGGLYFRRFYEYELEVAEALSNRSNRDSRSISPDTMAFFEQSVRAHLDPSQCLAVGVGLQRDLFFLTGGPGSGKTRTLVVLLACLLIEEPDLSIALSAPTGKASNRLRLAMDRVIEDIALPEVLRERLLTQVWVGTVHRLLGTIPGSVEFRRNAHNRLSQNLVVVDEASMVDLPLMGKLLSSLQEETRLILAGDADQLSPVQGGAVFHSLCSNLSANQFSAEQLANLSPFSTEGKRVGDGAILPGCLVRLTRSHRYGPDSKPDEIGSLCAAIREGRAEDALELIRSSAGSLRLIESIDDPLVSEILRSGFAGLADARDPGQALDRLADFRILCAHNHGRFGVEKWNRRVERIFPSGKERPSPVVIGTNDYSVGLFNGDDGVTLDNRAFFSGPSALREFSRSRLPTHLPGHALSIHRSQGSEFDEVLVVLPPADTRILSLELLYVAVSRARSGVTLVGDSASLVAALERTQVANSGVVDLCRETD
;
A
#
# COMPACT_ATOMS: atom_id res chain seq x y z
N MET A 1 47.37 -4.14 32.33
CA MET A 1 47.04 -3.43 31.08
C MET A 1 45.53 -3.32 31.00
N PRO A 2 44.95 -2.12 30.95
CA PRO A 2 43.51 -1.92 31.00
C PRO A 2 42.91 -2.12 29.58
N PHE A 3 41.82 -2.85 29.55
CA PHE A 3 40.99 -3.01 28.36
C PHE A 3 40.46 -1.65 27.90
N ALA A 4 40.71 -1.33 26.67
CA ALA A 4 40.17 -0.18 25.96
C ALA A 4 38.63 -0.26 25.93
N ARG A 5 37.97 0.76 26.46
CA ARG A 5 36.52 0.97 26.30
C ARG A 5 36.25 1.24 24.83
N THR A 6 35.46 0.39 24.18
CA THR A 6 34.79 0.66 22.93
C THR A 6 33.87 1.89 23.08
N PRO A 7 33.85 2.83 22.16
CA PRO A 7 32.95 3.96 22.24
C PRO A 7 31.50 3.50 22.14
N HIS A 8 30.63 4.07 22.96
CA HIS A 8 29.19 3.93 22.91
C HIS A 8 28.69 4.39 21.52
N MET A 9 28.33 3.44 20.68
CA MET A 9 27.49 3.71 19.51
C MET A 9 26.03 3.76 19.99
N SER A 10 25.54 4.95 20.28
CA SER A 10 24.15 5.27 20.57
C SER A 10 23.62 6.23 19.50
N GLU A 11 23.70 5.85 18.23
CA GLU A 11 22.98 6.54 17.15
C GLU A 11 21.89 5.60 16.65
N GLU A 12 20.64 6.08 16.64
CA GLU A 12 19.49 5.34 16.16
C GLU A 12 19.60 5.12 14.64
N PRO A 13 19.20 3.96 14.09
CA PRO A 13 19.31 3.69 12.63
C PRO A 13 18.45 4.58 11.74
N GLN A 14 17.50 5.31 12.28
CA GLN A 14 16.79 6.36 11.56
C GLN A 14 17.70 7.56 11.32
N ASP A 15 18.57 7.90 12.26
CA ASP A 15 19.63 8.90 12.07
C ASP A 15 20.57 8.46 10.94
N HIS A 16 20.81 7.16 10.76
CA HIS A 16 21.59 6.64 9.63
C HIS A 16 20.86 6.73 8.27
N ALA A 17 19.56 6.51 8.21
CA ALA A 17 18.80 6.64 6.98
C ALA A 17 18.65 8.11 6.57
N ASP A 18 18.32 8.98 7.50
CA ASP A 18 18.28 10.43 7.27
C ASP A 18 19.70 10.98 6.98
N ALA A 19 20.73 10.52 7.68
CA ALA A 19 22.12 10.88 7.42
C ALA A 19 22.59 10.44 6.02
N ASN A 20 22.20 9.25 5.57
CA ASN A 20 22.50 8.77 4.22
C ASN A 20 21.78 9.60 3.16
N LEU A 21 20.52 9.97 3.41
CA LEU A 21 19.74 10.81 2.51
C LEU A 21 20.32 12.23 2.43
N GLU A 22 20.74 12.80 3.57
CA GLU A 22 21.44 14.06 3.61
C GLU A 22 22.80 14.00 2.89
N ALA A 23 23.55 12.90 3.08
CA ALA A 23 24.82 12.69 2.38
C ALA A 23 24.62 12.59 0.85
N LEU A 24 23.58 11.88 0.42
CA LEU A 24 23.20 11.81 -0.99
C LEU A 24 22.81 13.20 -1.51
N GLY A 25 21.98 13.93 -0.76
CA GLY A 25 21.58 15.31 -1.09
C GLY A 25 22.78 16.22 -1.29
N ARG A 26 23.73 16.21 -0.34
CA ARG A 26 24.99 16.97 -0.46
C ARG A 26 25.84 16.56 -1.64
N ALA A 27 25.94 15.26 -1.95
CA ALA A 27 26.68 14.79 -3.11
C ALA A 27 26.06 15.27 -4.43
N VAL A 28 24.75 15.20 -4.55
CA VAL A 28 23.98 15.72 -5.70
C VAL A 28 24.14 17.24 -5.82
N ALA A 29 24.03 17.97 -4.71
CA ALA A 29 24.26 19.41 -4.65
C ALA A 29 25.67 19.78 -5.15
N SER A 30 26.70 19.12 -4.65
CA SER A 30 28.09 19.36 -5.05
C SER A 30 28.31 19.08 -6.54
N PHE A 31 27.71 18.01 -7.07
CA PHE A 31 27.80 17.67 -8.49
C PHE A 31 27.22 18.77 -9.40
N PHE A 32 26.04 19.29 -9.07
CA PHE A 32 25.42 20.34 -9.87
C PHE A 32 26.05 21.72 -9.63
N ALA A 33 26.39 22.05 -8.38
CA ALA A 33 27.05 23.31 -8.05
C ALA A 33 28.40 23.47 -8.79
N SER A 34 29.14 22.38 -9.05
CA SER A 34 30.40 22.40 -9.79
C SER A 34 30.28 22.88 -11.26
N ARG A 35 29.06 23.00 -11.77
CA ARG A 35 28.76 23.43 -13.15
C ARG A 35 28.44 24.92 -13.26
N GLU A 36 28.32 25.58 -12.14
CA GLU A 36 28.07 27.00 -12.02
C GLU A 36 29.21 27.70 -11.25
N SER A 37 29.18 29.01 -11.15
CA SER A 37 30.17 29.79 -10.42
C SER A 37 29.53 30.81 -9.48
N GLY A 38 30.24 31.18 -8.43
CA GLY A 38 29.81 32.22 -7.49
C GLY A 38 28.49 31.89 -6.77
N GLU A 39 27.63 32.85 -6.68
CA GLU A 39 26.33 32.75 -5.99
C GLU A 39 25.40 31.73 -6.67
N HIS A 40 25.43 31.63 -8.00
CA HIS A 40 24.65 30.66 -8.77
C HIS A 40 24.96 29.21 -8.37
N ALA A 41 26.23 28.88 -8.10
CA ALA A 41 26.63 27.55 -7.64
C ALA A 41 26.00 27.19 -6.29
N VAL A 42 25.92 28.15 -5.38
CA VAL A 42 25.34 27.94 -4.04
C VAL A 42 23.83 27.72 -4.14
N VAL A 43 23.14 28.53 -4.93
CA VAL A 43 21.68 28.44 -5.08
C VAL A 43 21.29 27.14 -5.80
N LEU A 44 21.95 26.80 -6.92
CA LEU A 44 21.70 25.55 -7.64
C LEU A 44 22.00 24.33 -6.76
N GLY A 45 23.08 24.35 -6.00
CA GLY A 45 23.40 23.33 -5.02
C GLY A 45 22.29 23.13 -4.00
N GLY A 46 21.79 24.21 -3.41
CA GLY A 46 20.67 24.17 -2.46
C GLY A 46 19.37 23.64 -3.05
N LEU A 47 19.05 24.01 -4.28
CA LEU A 47 17.89 23.46 -5.02
C LEU A 47 18.01 21.96 -5.24
N CYS A 48 19.17 21.51 -5.72
CA CYS A 48 19.43 20.09 -5.98
C CYS A 48 19.44 19.25 -4.71
N GLU A 49 19.99 19.78 -3.60
CA GLU A 49 19.94 19.11 -2.31
C GLU A 49 18.51 18.95 -1.81
N ARG A 50 17.70 20.02 -1.86
CA ARG A 50 16.28 19.98 -1.47
C ARG A 50 15.49 19.02 -2.34
N LEU A 51 15.70 19.03 -3.66
CA LEU A 51 15.05 18.11 -4.59
C LEU A 51 15.44 16.66 -4.30
N ALA A 52 16.73 16.35 -4.09
CA ALA A 52 17.19 15.00 -3.76
C ALA A 52 16.63 14.50 -2.43
N GLN A 53 16.62 15.36 -1.39
CA GLN A 53 16.04 15.01 -0.08
C GLN A 53 14.52 14.75 -0.18
N LYS A 54 13.78 15.57 -0.90
CA LYS A 54 12.34 15.39 -1.08
C LYS A 54 12.03 14.15 -1.91
N THR A 55 12.77 13.89 -2.98
CA THR A 55 12.62 12.68 -3.78
C THR A 55 12.94 11.41 -2.97
N GLY A 56 13.99 11.44 -2.16
CA GLY A 56 14.30 10.34 -1.23
C GLY A 56 13.27 10.12 -0.12
N ARG A 57 12.38 11.09 0.10
CA ARG A 57 11.23 11.00 1.02
C ARG A 57 9.89 10.72 0.31
N GLY A 58 9.93 10.21 -0.90
CA GLY A 58 8.76 9.76 -1.63
C GLY A 58 8.11 10.78 -2.55
N ASN A 59 8.61 12.02 -2.66
CA ASN A 59 8.07 13.00 -3.60
C ASN A 59 8.68 12.80 -5.01
N SER A 60 7.95 13.14 -6.06
CA SER A 60 8.49 13.15 -7.43
C SER A 60 9.17 14.46 -7.79
N HIS A 61 8.73 15.57 -7.18
CA HIS A 61 9.15 16.95 -7.53
C HIS A 61 9.11 17.88 -6.32
N LEU A 62 9.65 19.09 -6.51
CA LEU A 62 9.40 20.25 -5.65
C LEU A 62 8.29 21.11 -6.25
N THR A 63 7.35 21.54 -5.40
CA THR A 63 6.38 22.57 -5.78
C THR A 63 7.04 23.96 -5.77
N ARG A 64 6.42 24.92 -6.47
CA ARG A 64 6.90 26.31 -6.51
C ARG A 64 7.14 26.90 -5.11
N GLU A 65 6.23 26.64 -4.19
CA GLU A 65 6.34 27.10 -2.79
C GLU A 65 7.56 26.52 -2.09
N GLN A 66 7.93 25.27 -2.39
CA GLN A 66 9.04 24.58 -1.76
C GLN A 66 10.41 25.06 -2.21
N TYR A 67 10.54 25.68 -3.38
CA TYR A 67 11.82 26.21 -3.87
C TYR A 67 11.89 27.72 -3.97
N ALA A 68 10.77 28.45 -3.93
CA ALA A 68 10.71 29.91 -4.13
C ALA A 68 11.59 30.71 -3.15
N GLU A 69 11.79 30.18 -1.92
CA GLU A 69 12.70 30.78 -0.94
C GLU A 69 14.18 30.71 -1.36
N LEU A 70 14.56 29.73 -2.15
CA LEU A 70 15.93 29.52 -2.63
C LEU A 70 16.15 30.21 -3.98
N CYS A 71 15.17 30.15 -4.87
CA CYS A 71 15.27 30.66 -6.23
C CYS A 71 13.88 31.00 -6.79
N GLN A 72 13.75 32.20 -7.36
CA GLN A 72 12.52 32.62 -8.04
C GLN A 72 12.49 32.23 -9.51
N SER A 73 13.66 32.04 -10.14
CA SER A 73 13.80 31.80 -11.57
C SER A 73 14.77 30.64 -11.86
N PRO A 74 14.35 29.37 -11.63
CA PRO A 74 15.24 28.20 -11.81
C PRO A 74 15.81 28.02 -13.23
N LEU A 75 15.14 28.55 -14.28
CA LEU A 75 15.62 28.51 -15.68
C LEU A 75 16.89 29.33 -15.94
N GLU A 76 17.35 30.11 -15.00
CA GLU A 76 18.64 30.83 -15.10
C GLU A 76 19.85 29.90 -14.99
N PHE A 77 19.66 28.68 -14.48
CA PHE A 77 20.72 27.71 -14.31
C PHE A 77 20.88 26.81 -15.54
N SER A 78 22.12 26.56 -15.96
CA SER A 78 22.44 25.72 -17.13
C SER A 78 21.95 24.28 -17.03
N ALA A 79 21.78 23.77 -15.81
CA ALA A 79 21.29 22.42 -15.53
C ALA A 79 19.75 22.30 -15.53
N VAL A 80 19.01 23.42 -15.60
CA VAL A 80 17.54 23.46 -15.56
C VAL A 80 17.01 23.84 -16.93
N GLY A 81 16.06 23.07 -17.43
CA GLY A 81 15.40 23.34 -18.70
C GLY A 81 13.90 23.09 -18.63
N ARG A 82 13.22 23.31 -19.73
CA ARG A 82 11.80 22.99 -19.94
C ARG A 82 11.62 21.50 -20.30
N PRO A 83 10.38 21.01 -20.34
CA PRO A 83 10.08 19.62 -20.76
C PRO A 83 10.74 19.21 -22.08
N GLU A 84 10.72 20.04 -23.09
CA GLU A 84 11.26 19.83 -24.43
C GLU A 84 12.81 19.87 -24.51
N ASP A 85 13.46 20.40 -23.51
CA ASP A 85 14.91 20.52 -23.45
C ASP A 85 15.56 19.19 -22.99
N SER A 86 16.89 19.11 -23.00
CA SER A 86 17.66 17.92 -22.59
C SER A 86 18.32 18.03 -21.21
N GLN A 87 18.05 19.11 -20.47
CA GLN A 87 18.64 19.36 -19.17
C GLN A 87 18.24 18.30 -18.12
N PRO A 88 19.13 18.00 -17.17
CA PRO A 88 18.90 16.98 -16.15
C PRO A 88 17.83 17.34 -15.10
N ILE A 89 17.48 18.63 -15.02
CA ILE A 89 16.41 19.13 -14.15
C ILE A 89 15.36 19.80 -15.04
N VAL A 90 14.09 19.50 -14.80
CA VAL A 90 12.96 19.98 -15.58
C VAL A 90 12.10 20.91 -14.73
N LEU A 91 11.78 22.08 -15.26
CA LEU A 91 10.77 22.98 -14.72
C LEU A 91 9.55 22.96 -15.64
N THR A 92 8.41 22.49 -15.12
CA THR A 92 7.13 22.46 -15.84
C THR A 92 6.45 23.83 -15.88
N GLU A 93 5.45 24.02 -16.73
CA GLU A 93 4.69 25.27 -16.83
C GLU A 93 3.93 25.60 -15.55
N TRP A 94 3.41 24.59 -14.85
CA TRP A 94 2.73 24.75 -13.56
C TRP A 94 3.68 24.91 -12.37
N GLY A 95 5.00 24.92 -12.61
CA GLY A 95 6.03 25.23 -11.61
C GLY A 95 6.55 24.03 -10.83
N GLY A 96 6.33 22.80 -11.27
CA GLY A 96 6.98 21.60 -10.71
C GLY A 96 8.44 21.51 -11.12
N LEU A 97 9.35 21.35 -10.16
CA LEU A 97 10.78 21.17 -10.42
C LEU A 97 11.18 19.71 -10.16
N TYR A 98 11.67 19.02 -11.20
CA TYR A 98 11.95 17.59 -11.21
C TYR A 98 13.40 17.27 -11.52
N PHE A 99 13.90 16.13 -11.04
CA PHE A 99 14.90 15.43 -11.83
C PHE A 99 14.26 14.84 -13.08
N ARG A 100 14.89 14.98 -14.25
CA ARG A 100 14.34 14.57 -15.55
C ARG A 100 13.78 13.15 -15.55
N ARG A 101 14.47 12.19 -14.95
CA ARG A 101 14.01 10.80 -14.86
C ARG A 101 12.64 10.65 -14.19
N PHE A 102 12.35 11.42 -13.13
CA PHE A 102 11.05 11.37 -12.46
C PHE A 102 9.96 12.05 -13.28
N TYR A 103 10.31 13.14 -13.95
CA TYR A 103 9.41 13.80 -14.89
C TYR A 103 9.00 12.84 -16.02
N GLU A 104 9.97 12.15 -16.66
CA GLU A 104 9.72 11.18 -17.73
C GLU A 104 8.83 10.03 -17.27
N TYR A 105 9.06 9.47 -16.08
CA TYR A 105 8.16 8.46 -15.52
C TYR A 105 6.73 8.98 -15.29
N GLU A 106 6.56 10.20 -14.78
CA GLU A 106 5.22 10.76 -14.59
C GLU A 106 4.52 11.06 -15.91
N LEU A 107 5.25 11.54 -16.89
CA LEU A 107 4.73 11.79 -18.25
C LEU A 107 4.27 10.47 -18.89
N GLU A 108 5.09 9.43 -18.88
CA GLU A 108 4.73 8.10 -19.39
C GLU A 108 3.47 7.56 -18.70
N VAL A 109 3.36 7.75 -17.38
CA VAL A 109 2.19 7.34 -16.60
C VAL A 109 0.96 8.13 -17.00
N ALA A 110 1.06 9.47 -17.08
CA ALA A 110 -0.05 10.34 -17.44
C ALA A 110 -0.59 10.01 -18.84
N GLU A 111 0.28 9.92 -19.84
CA GLU A 111 -0.09 9.55 -21.21
C GLU A 111 -0.78 8.17 -21.29
N ALA A 112 -0.22 7.17 -20.59
CA ALA A 112 -0.78 5.83 -20.61
C ALA A 112 -2.16 5.75 -19.94
N LEU A 113 -2.42 6.57 -18.92
CA LEU A 113 -3.72 6.65 -18.24
C LEU A 113 -4.74 7.45 -19.06
N SER A 114 -4.36 8.62 -19.60
CA SER A 114 -5.24 9.46 -20.45
C SER A 114 -5.68 8.69 -21.69
N ASN A 115 -4.75 8.02 -22.40
CA ASN A 115 -5.08 7.21 -23.57
C ASN A 115 -6.11 6.11 -23.28
N ARG A 116 -6.09 5.50 -22.10
CA ARG A 116 -7.08 4.47 -21.70
C ARG A 116 -8.39 5.07 -21.21
N SER A 117 -8.34 6.22 -20.55
CA SER A 117 -9.53 6.94 -20.08
C SER A 117 -10.39 7.45 -21.23
N ASN A 118 -9.76 7.89 -22.31
CA ASN A 118 -10.41 8.51 -23.46
C ASN A 118 -11.07 7.51 -24.42
N ARG A 119 -11.02 6.20 -24.11
CA ARG A 119 -11.70 5.17 -24.91
C ARG A 119 -13.19 5.12 -24.61
N ASP A 120 -13.94 4.77 -25.65
CA ASP A 120 -15.39 4.58 -25.55
C ASP A 120 -15.75 3.51 -24.51
N SER A 121 -16.89 3.70 -23.88
CA SER A 121 -17.46 2.72 -22.96
C SER A 121 -17.86 1.44 -23.71
N ARG A 122 -17.48 0.28 -23.18
CA ARG A 122 -17.85 -1.02 -23.74
C ARG A 122 -19.32 -1.33 -23.46
N SER A 123 -19.99 -1.95 -24.40
CA SER A 123 -21.32 -2.51 -24.21
C SER A 123 -21.23 -3.78 -23.37
N ILE A 124 -22.28 -4.11 -22.64
CA ILE A 124 -22.38 -5.32 -21.82
C ILE A 124 -23.42 -6.24 -22.43
N SER A 125 -23.09 -7.52 -22.58
CA SER A 125 -24.00 -8.52 -23.14
C SER A 125 -25.18 -8.83 -22.22
N PRO A 126 -26.33 -9.23 -22.77
CA PRO A 126 -27.46 -9.68 -21.98
C PRO A 126 -27.14 -10.86 -21.04
N ASP A 127 -26.24 -11.76 -21.46
CA ASP A 127 -25.82 -12.91 -20.66
C ASP A 127 -25.04 -12.47 -19.39
N THR A 128 -24.12 -11.53 -19.54
CA THR A 128 -23.39 -10.93 -18.40
C THR A 128 -24.34 -10.21 -17.45
N MET A 129 -25.32 -9.46 -17.98
CA MET A 129 -26.33 -8.80 -17.16
C MET A 129 -27.22 -9.80 -16.43
N ALA A 130 -27.67 -10.87 -17.09
CA ALA A 130 -28.47 -11.90 -16.47
C ALA A 130 -27.70 -12.61 -15.34
N PHE A 131 -26.42 -12.93 -15.55
CA PHE A 131 -25.56 -13.52 -14.53
C PHE A 131 -25.38 -12.56 -13.34
N PHE A 132 -25.09 -11.28 -13.61
CA PHE A 132 -24.94 -10.28 -12.55
C PHE A 132 -26.19 -10.20 -11.69
N GLU A 133 -27.37 -10.04 -12.29
CA GLU A 133 -28.64 -9.91 -11.57
C GLU A 133 -29.04 -11.16 -10.77
N GLN A 134 -28.85 -12.35 -11.36
CA GLN A 134 -29.35 -13.60 -10.79
C GLN A 134 -28.40 -14.24 -9.79
N SER A 135 -27.07 -14.09 -10.00
CA SER A 135 -26.08 -14.86 -9.26
C SER A 135 -25.24 -14.04 -8.28
N VAL A 136 -25.00 -12.75 -8.56
CA VAL A 136 -24.00 -12.02 -7.77
C VAL A 136 -24.50 -10.75 -7.09
N ARG A 137 -25.51 -10.07 -7.64
CA ARG A 137 -26.03 -8.81 -7.13
C ARG A 137 -26.42 -8.86 -5.64
N ALA A 138 -27.06 -9.94 -5.22
CA ALA A 138 -27.51 -10.11 -3.83
C ALA A 138 -26.35 -10.18 -2.80
N HIS A 139 -25.14 -10.44 -3.28
CA HIS A 139 -23.93 -10.56 -2.45
C HIS A 139 -23.10 -9.26 -2.38
N LEU A 140 -23.56 -8.19 -3.05
CA LEU A 140 -22.84 -6.92 -3.17
C LEU A 140 -23.68 -5.77 -2.62
N ASP A 141 -23.01 -4.79 -2.04
CA ASP A 141 -23.65 -3.50 -1.73
C ASP A 141 -23.75 -2.60 -2.98
N PRO A 142 -24.55 -1.50 -2.92
CA PRO A 142 -24.72 -0.62 -4.08
C PRO A 142 -23.44 0.00 -4.62
N SER A 143 -22.44 0.29 -3.78
CA SER A 143 -21.15 0.84 -4.23
C SER A 143 -20.29 -0.22 -4.91
N GLN A 144 -20.35 -1.47 -4.44
CA GLN A 144 -19.70 -2.61 -5.09
C GLN A 144 -20.38 -2.95 -6.43
N CYS A 145 -21.71 -2.89 -6.50
CA CYS A 145 -22.44 -3.03 -7.77
C CYS A 145 -22.01 -1.96 -8.78
N LEU A 146 -21.90 -0.71 -8.35
CA LEU A 146 -21.41 0.40 -9.18
C LEU A 146 -20.00 0.10 -9.71
N ALA A 147 -19.10 -0.39 -8.84
CA ALA A 147 -17.74 -0.74 -9.20
C ALA A 147 -17.67 -1.85 -10.24
N VAL A 148 -18.52 -2.88 -10.14
CA VAL A 148 -18.64 -3.93 -11.16
C VAL A 148 -19.09 -3.36 -12.51
N GLY A 149 -20.13 -2.49 -12.51
CA GLY A 149 -20.61 -1.84 -13.72
C GLY A 149 -19.54 -0.98 -14.41
N VAL A 150 -18.79 -0.17 -13.65
CA VAL A 150 -17.68 0.64 -14.19
C VAL A 150 -16.57 -0.24 -14.72
N GLY A 151 -16.14 -1.27 -13.95
CA GLY A 151 -15.07 -2.16 -14.34
C GLY A 151 -15.41 -3.01 -15.60
N LEU A 152 -16.68 -3.28 -15.88
CA LEU A 152 -17.12 -3.92 -17.11
C LEU A 152 -17.02 -2.99 -18.34
N GLN A 153 -17.27 -1.70 -18.15
CA GLN A 153 -17.41 -0.73 -19.25
C GLN A 153 -16.11 0.02 -19.57
N ARG A 154 -15.15 0.12 -18.64
CA ARG A 154 -13.97 0.97 -18.80
C ARG A 154 -12.68 0.18 -19.02
N ASP A 155 -11.79 0.72 -19.84
CA ASP A 155 -10.45 0.18 -20.07
C ASP A 155 -9.47 0.64 -18.96
N LEU A 156 -9.76 1.76 -18.29
CA LEU A 156 -9.08 2.24 -17.10
C LEU A 156 -10.07 2.30 -15.93
N PHE A 157 -9.72 1.67 -14.82
CA PHE A 157 -10.57 1.67 -13.64
C PHE A 157 -9.76 1.72 -12.34
N PHE A 158 -10.08 2.69 -11.49
CA PHE A 158 -9.54 2.83 -10.14
C PHE A 158 -10.59 2.42 -9.11
N LEU A 159 -10.26 1.44 -8.27
CA LEU A 159 -11.10 0.97 -7.18
C LEU A 159 -10.44 1.32 -5.85
N THR A 160 -11.00 2.26 -5.09
CA THR A 160 -10.49 2.60 -3.77
C THR A 160 -11.53 2.34 -2.68
N GLY A 161 -11.04 2.11 -1.47
CA GLY A 161 -11.90 1.93 -0.30
C GLY A 161 -11.08 1.49 0.90
N GLY A 162 -11.57 1.80 2.08
CA GLY A 162 -10.91 1.43 3.33
C GLY A 162 -10.85 -0.07 3.58
N PRO A 163 -10.22 -0.48 4.69
CA PRO A 163 -10.16 -1.87 5.10
C PRO A 163 -11.57 -2.45 5.32
N GLY A 164 -11.76 -3.68 4.88
CA GLY A 164 -13.07 -4.36 5.00
C GLY A 164 -14.16 -3.86 4.06
N SER A 165 -13.87 -2.96 3.12
CA SER A 165 -14.86 -2.48 2.13
C SER A 165 -15.20 -3.50 1.04
N GLY A 166 -14.54 -4.66 1.03
CA GLY A 166 -14.83 -5.73 0.07
C GLY A 166 -14.19 -5.55 -1.30
N LYS A 167 -13.11 -4.77 -1.45
CA LYS A 167 -12.38 -4.59 -2.72
C LYS A 167 -12.09 -5.91 -3.41
N THR A 168 -11.46 -6.86 -2.72
CA THR A 168 -11.12 -8.17 -3.29
C THR A 168 -12.35 -8.95 -3.74
N ARG A 169 -13.46 -8.92 -2.96
CA ARG A 169 -14.73 -9.51 -3.36
C ARG A 169 -15.27 -8.88 -4.63
N THR A 170 -15.29 -7.55 -4.70
CA THR A 170 -15.70 -6.79 -5.87
C THR A 170 -14.88 -7.15 -7.11
N LEU A 171 -13.54 -7.24 -6.96
CA LEU A 171 -12.64 -7.64 -8.05
C LEU A 171 -12.94 -9.06 -8.54
N VAL A 172 -13.12 -10.05 -7.66
CA VAL A 172 -13.40 -11.44 -8.05
C VAL A 172 -14.73 -11.53 -8.81
N VAL A 173 -15.77 -10.83 -8.33
CA VAL A 173 -17.06 -10.76 -9.04
C VAL A 173 -16.90 -10.10 -10.41
N LEU A 174 -16.17 -9.00 -10.49
CA LEU A 174 -15.89 -8.32 -11.75
C LEU A 174 -15.16 -9.25 -12.72
N LEU A 175 -14.15 -9.99 -12.26
CA LEU A 175 -13.45 -10.98 -13.10
C LEU A 175 -14.37 -12.09 -13.59
N ALA A 176 -15.30 -12.56 -12.74
CA ALA A 176 -16.31 -13.54 -13.13
C ALA A 176 -17.23 -13.01 -14.25
N CYS A 177 -17.73 -11.80 -14.11
CA CYS A 177 -18.54 -11.13 -15.14
C CYS A 177 -17.75 -10.92 -16.44
N LEU A 178 -16.49 -10.51 -16.35
CA LEU A 178 -15.61 -10.30 -17.50
C LEU A 178 -15.32 -11.62 -18.26
N LEU A 179 -15.19 -12.75 -17.58
CA LEU A 179 -15.00 -14.06 -18.21
C LEU A 179 -16.28 -14.62 -18.85
N ILE A 180 -17.45 -14.08 -18.52
CA ILE A 180 -18.70 -14.36 -19.25
C ILE A 180 -18.74 -13.49 -20.51
N GLU A 181 -18.40 -12.20 -20.38
CA GLU A 181 -18.37 -11.25 -21.49
C GLU A 181 -17.34 -11.64 -22.55
N GLU A 182 -16.13 -11.99 -22.11
CA GLU A 182 -15.00 -12.36 -22.94
C GLU A 182 -14.39 -13.69 -22.44
N PRO A 183 -14.89 -14.85 -22.91
CA PRO A 183 -14.47 -16.16 -22.41
C PRO A 183 -12.98 -16.49 -22.55
N ASP A 184 -12.30 -15.89 -23.52
CA ASP A 184 -10.87 -16.10 -23.81
C ASP A 184 -9.98 -14.99 -23.20
N LEU A 185 -10.53 -14.16 -22.32
CA LEU A 185 -9.81 -13.05 -21.68
C LEU A 185 -8.62 -13.57 -20.88
N SER A 186 -7.41 -13.15 -21.24
CA SER A 186 -6.20 -13.45 -20.48
C SER A 186 -5.98 -12.41 -19.39
N ILE A 187 -5.96 -12.85 -18.13
CA ILE A 187 -5.98 -11.98 -16.95
C ILE A 187 -4.72 -12.16 -16.12
N ALA A 188 -4.07 -11.03 -15.74
CA ALA A 188 -3.08 -11.01 -14.67
C ALA A 188 -3.65 -10.26 -13.46
N LEU A 189 -3.75 -10.95 -12.34
CA LEU A 189 -4.11 -10.40 -11.04
C LEU A 189 -2.84 -10.30 -10.20
N SER A 190 -2.39 -9.08 -9.92
CA SER A 190 -1.08 -8.83 -9.33
C SER A 190 -1.17 -7.99 -8.06
N ALA A 191 -0.11 -8.03 -7.25
CA ALA A 191 0.07 -7.19 -6.08
C ALA A 191 1.56 -6.80 -5.94
N PRO A 192 1.90 -5.72 -5.22
CA PRO A 192 3.29 -5.28 -5.06
C PRO A 192 4.18 -6.30 -4.33
N THR A 193 3.63 -7.03 -3.35
CA THR A 193 4.38 -7.94 -2.48
C THR A 193 3.93 -9.40 -2.61
N GLY A 194 4.83 -10.34 -2.29
CA GLY A 194 4.52 -11.77 -2.28
C GLY A 194 3.40 -12.11 -1.30
N LYS A 195 3.42 -11.52 -0.11
CA LYS A 195 2.38 -11.69 0.91
C LYS A 195 1.00 -11.22 0.42
N ALA A 196 0.95 -10.02 -0.19
CA ALA A 196 -0.30 -9.51 -0.76
C ALA A 196 -0.82 -10.41 -1.88
N SER A 197 0.05 -10.90 -2.78
CA SER A 197 -0.37 -11.80 -3.86
C SER A 197 -0.87 -13.16 -3.36
N ASN A 198 -0.25 -13.73 -2.31
CA ASN A 198 -0.73 -14.96 -1.69
C ASN A 198 -2.10 -14.76 -1.02
N ARG A 199 -2.26 -13.65 -0.30
CA ARG A 199 -3.54 -13.29 0.33
C ARG A 199 -4.64 -13.10 -0.70
N LEU A 200 -4.32 -12.45 -1.83
CA LEU A 200 -5.24 -12.23 -2.93
C LEU A 200 -5.74 -13.55 -3.52
N ARG A 201 -4.85 -14.54 -3.70
CA ARG A 201 -5.22 -15.89 -4.13
C ARG A 201 -6.18 -16.57 -3.15
N LEU A 202 -5.84 -16.59 -1.86
CA LEU A 202 -6.70 -17.20 -0.83
C LEU A 202 -8.06 -16.50 -0.70
N ALA A 203 -8.09 -15.17 -0.87
CA ALA A 203 -9.33 -14.41 -0.87
C ALA A 203 -10.18 -14.71 -2.10
N MET A 204 -9.55 -14.89 -3.27
CA MET A 204 -10.23 -15.31 -4.49
C MET A 204 -10.90 -16.68 -4.32
N ASP A 205 -10.17 -17.68 -3.78
CA ASP A 205 -10.69 -19.02 -3.53
C ASP A 205 -11.93 -18.98 -2.62
N ARG A 206 -11.86 -18.23 -1.52
CA ARG A 206 -13.00 -18.05 -0.59
C ARG A 206 -14.21 -17.38 -1.24
N VAL A 207 -14.00 -16.33 -2.03
CA VAL A 207 -15.10 -15.62 -2.70
C VAL A 207 -15.77 -16.53 -3.75
N ILE A 208 -14.99 -17.33 -4.47
CA ILE A 208 -15.51 -18.31 -5.44
C ILE A 208 -16.41 -19.35 -4.74
N GLU A 209 -16.02 -19.79 -3.53
CA GLU A 209 -16.83 -20.70 -2.71
C GLU A 209 -18.10 -20.04 -2.19
N ASP A 210 -17.98 -18.81 -1.64
CA ASP A 210 -19.10 -18.07 -1.04
C ASP A 210 -20.23 -17.72 -2.02
N ILE A 211 -19.89 -17.39 -3.27
CA ILE A 211 -20.86 -16.93 -4.29
C ILE A 211 -21.49 -18.12 -5.04
N ALA A 212 -21.02 -19.35 -4.81
CA ALA A 212 -21.50 -20.56 -5.48
C ALA A 212 -21.52 -20.40 -7.02
N LEU A 213 -20.41 -19.94 -7.61
CA LEU A 213 -20.29 -19.72 -9.05
C LEU A 213 -20.49 -21.02 -9.83
N PRO A 214 -21.03 -20.96 -11.08
CA PRO A 214 -21.09 -22.11 -11.98
C PRO A 214 -19.71 -22.77 -12.13
N GLU A 215 -19.67 -24.12 -12.15
CA GLU A 215 -18.40 -24.86 -12.13
C GLU A 215 -17.45 -24.47 -13.29
N VAL A 216 -17.99 -24.26 -14.48
CA VAL A 216 -17.20 -23.79 -15.65
C VAL A 216 -16.52 -22.45 -15.38
N LEU A 217 -17.21 -21.51 -14.73
CA LEU A 217 -16.67 -20.19 -14.42
C LEU A 217 -15.66 -20.27 -13.28
N ARG A 218 -15.92 -21.11 -12.29
CA ARG A 218 -14.97 -21.43 -11.22
C ARG A 218 -13.67 -21.99 -11.78
N GLU A 219 -13.73 -22.98 -12.67
CA GLU A 219 -12.56 -23.56 -13.32
C GLU A 219 -11.77 -22.50 -14.12
N ARG A 220 -12.46 -21.64 -14.86
CA ARG A 220 -11.82 -20.54 -15.60
C ARG A 220 -11.10 -19.55 -14.67
N LEU A 221 -11.73 -19.10 -13.60
CA LEU A 221 -11.10 -18.21 -12.62
C LEU A 221 -9.84 -18.83 -12.01
N LEU A 222 -9.86 -20.14 -11.74
CA LEU A 222 -8.72 -20.84 -11.15
C LEU A 222 -7.58 -21.12 -12.15
N THR A 223 -7.89 -21.29 -13.43
CA THR A 223 -6.92 -21.73 -14.47
C THR A 223 -6.45 -20.60 -15.38
N GLN A 224 -7.31 -19.64 -15.72
CA GLN A 224 -7.01 -18.55 -16.67
C GLN A 224 -6.50 -17.28 -15.99
N VAL A 225 -6.73 -17.09 -14.68
CA VAL A 225 -6.24 -15.94 -13.95
C VAL A 225 -4.84 -16.23 -13.39
N TRP A 226 -3.84 -15.59 -13.98
CA TRP A 226 -2.50 -15.63 -13.41
C TRP A 226 -2.47 -14.76 -12.14
N VAL A 227 -1.92 -15.29 -11.04
CA VAL A 227 -1.79 -14.54 -9.77
C VAL A 227 -0.34 -14.49 -9.34
N GLY A 228 0.16 -13.28 -9.02
CA GLY A 228 1.55 -13.11 -8.57
C GLY A 228 1.91 -11.68 -8.22
N THR A 229 3.20 -11.41 -8.05
CA THR A 229 3.66 -10.03 -7.81
C THR A 229 3.86 -9.28 -9.14
N VAL A 230 3.72 -7.93 -9.10
CA VAL A 230 4.04 -7.06 -10.26
C VAL A 230 5.46 -7.35 -10.78
N HIS A 231 6.44 -7.53 -9.88
CA HIS A 231 7.81 -7.89 -10.24
C HIS A 231 7.92 -9.22 -11.01
N ARG A 232 7.13 -10.25 -10.62
CA ARG A 232 7.09 -11.53 -11.33
C ARG A 232 6.38 -11.41 -12.68
N LEU A 233 5.32 -10.60 -12.75
CA LEU A 233 4.62 -10.33 -14.00
C LEU A 233 5.55 -9.69 -15.02
N LEU A 234 6.32 -8.69 -14.59
CA LEU A 234 7.31 -8.01 -15.43
C LEU A 234 8.56 -8.87 -15.73
N GLY A 235 8.86 -9.85 -14.89
CA GLY A 235 10.02 -10.73 -15.03
C GLY A 235 11.33 -10.04 -14.65
N THR A 236 11.73 -10.16 -13.39
CA THR A 236 12.98 -9.56 -12.86
C THR A 236 14.22 -10.11 -13.56
N ILE A 237 15.21 -9.23 -13.78
CA ILE A 237 16.54 -9.58 -14.30
C ILE A 237 17.52 -9.39 -13.13
N PRO A 238 18.22 -10.47 -12.69
CA PRO A 238 19.16 -10.37 -11.58
C PRO A 238 20.24 -9.32 -11.84
N GLY A 239 20.45 -8.41 -10.87
CA GLY A 239 21.46 -7.35 -10.97
C GLY A 239 21.09 -6.17 -11.88
N SER A 240 19.85 -6.11 -12.38
CA SER A 240 19.34 -5.01 -13.20
C SER A 240 18.14 -4.34 -12.55
N VAL A 241 17.98 -3.04 -12.80
CA VAL A 241 16.75 -2.30 -12.50
C VAL A 241 15.68 -2.48 -13.58
N GLU A 242 16.02 -3.10 -14.71
CA GLU A 242 15.13 -3.35 -15.84
C GLU A 242 14.43 -4.70 -15.72
N PHE A 243 13.31 -4.83 -16.44
CA PHE A 243 12.50 -6.04 -16.49
C PHE A 243 12.51 -6.67 -17.88
N ARG A 244 12.19 -7.97 -17.96
CA ARG A 244 12.05 -8.69 -19.22
C ARG A 244 10.89 -8.16 -20.06
N ARG A 245 9.80 -7.74 -19.39
CA ARG A 245 8.65 -7.09 -20.00
C ARG A 245 8.85 -5.58 -19.96
N ASN A 246 8.72 -4.94 -21.09
CA ASN A 246 8.96 -3.52 -21.30
C ASN A 246 8.31 -3.08 -22.62
N ALA A 247 8.51 -1.85 -23.06
CA ALA A 247 7.94 -1.30 -24.30
C ALA A 247 8.26 -2.11 -25.57
N HIS A 248 9.40 -2.83 -25.60
CA HIS A 248 9.81 -3.67 -26.74
C HIS A 248 9.38 -5.13 -26.60
N ASN A 249 9.02 -5.58 -25.41
CA ASN A 249 8.57 -6.94 -25.12
C ASN A 249 7.36 -6.88 -24.18
N ARG A 250 6.23 -6.45 -24.72
CA ARG A 250 5.01 -6.18 -23.95
C ARG A 250 4.39 -7.44 -23.35
N LEU A 251 3.56 -7.27 -22.35
CA LEU A 251 2.74 -8.32 -21.74
C LEU A 251 1.69 -8.79 -22.73
N SER A 252 1.35 -10.07 -22.67
CA SER A 252 0.32 -10.68 -23.54
C SER A 252 -1.09 -10.65 -22.93
N GLN A 253 -1.22 -10.20 -21.69
CA GLN A 253 -2.51 -10.16 -20.99
C GLN A 253 -3.41 -9.06 -21.53
N ASN A 254 -4.70 -9.40 -21.72
CA ASN A 254 -5.74 -8.44 -22.14
C ASN A 254 -6.23 -7.58 -20.97
N LEU A 255 -6.13 -8.11 -19.75
CA LEU A 255 -6.49 -7.42 -18.52
C LEU A 255 -5.38 -7.56 -17.48
N VAL A 256 -4.94 -6.43 -16.93
CA VAL A 256 -4.03 -6.39 -15.77
C VAL A 256 -4.74 -5.72 -14.60
N VAL A 257 -4.82 -6.43 -13.48
CA VAL A 257 -5.34 -5.93 -12.21
C VAL A 257 -4.20 -5.84 -11.21
N VAL A 258 -4.06 -4.71 -10.56
CA VAL A 258 -3.10 -4.49 -9.47
C VAL A 258 -3.87 -4.20 -8.20
N ASP A 259 -3.87 -5.13 -7.26
CA ASP A 259 -4.38 -4.90 -5.90
C ASP A 259 -3.26 -4.33 -5.01
N GLU A 260 -3.62 -3.63 -3.94
CA GLU A 260 -2.70 -2.85 -3.08
C GLU A 260 -1.87 -1.84 -3.90
N ALA A 261 -2.48 -1.20 -4.92
CA ALA A 261 -1.80 -0.26 -5.82
C ALA A 261 -1.22 0.97 -5.11
N SER A 262 -1.69 1.29 -3.90
CA SER A 262 -1.12 2.34 -3.02
C SER A 262 0.34 2.09 -2.65
N MET A 263 0.83 0.85 -2.73
CA MET A 263 2.22 0.48 -2.45
C MET A 263 3.13 0.50 -3.70
N VAL A 264 2.57 0.75 -4.89
CA VAL A 264 3.34 0.80 -6.15
C VAL A 264 3.97 2.18 -6.31
N ASP A 265 5.29 2.24 -6.36
CA ASP A 265 6.03 3.48 -6.59
C ASP A 265 5.98 3.91 -8.07
N LEU A 266 6.33 5.18 -8.34
CA LEU A 266 6.31 5.76 -9.68
C LEU A 266 7.18 5.00 -10.69
N PRO A 267 8.45 4.63 -10.39
CA PRO A 267 9.26 3.85 -11.32
C PRO A 267 8.65 2.50 -11.69
N LEU A 268 8.06 1.78 -10.72
CA LEU A 268 7.42 0.50 -10.97
C LEU A 268 6.12 0.67 -11.76
N MET A 269 5.34 1.72 -11.47
CA MET A 269 4.13 2.07 -12.22
C MET A 269 4.47 2.40 -13.68
N GLY A 270 5.46 3.24 -13.94
CA GLY A 270 5.92 3.56 -15.30
C GLY A 270 6.35 2.31 -16.07
N LYS A 271 7.16 1.44 -15.47
CA LYS A 271 7.60 0.18 -16.08
C LYS A 271 6.46 -0.82 -16.32
N LEU A 272 5.47 -0.86 -15.44
CA LEU A 272 4.26 -1.65 -15.66
C LEU A 272 3.50 -1.11 -16.86
N LEU A 273 3.20 0.17 -16.90
CA LEU A 273 2.39 0.79 -17.95
C LEU A 273 3.07 0.72 -19.32
N SER A 274 4.38 0.95 -19.39
CA SER A 274 5.16 0.80 -20.65
C SER A 274 5.19 -0.64 -21.17
N SER A 275 5.01 -1.64 -20.29
CA SER A 275 4.96 -3.06 -20.67
C SER A 275 3.58 -3.52 -21.15
N LEU A 276 2.53 -2.72 -20.99
CA LEU A 276 1.18 -3.06 -21.45
C LEU A 276 1.03 -2.83 -22.95
N GLN A 277 0.17 -3.62 -23.60
CA GLN A 277 -0.31 -3.29 -24.94
C GLN A 277 -1.29 -2.11 -24.86
N GLU A 278 -1.50 -1.43 -25.97
CA GLU A 278 -2.45 -0.32 -26.00
C GLU A 278 -3.85 -0.78 -25.58
N GLU A 279 -4.29 -1.94 -26.09
CA GLU A 279 -5.61 -2.52 -25.85
C GLU A 279 -5.77 -3.16 -24.47
N THR A 280 -4.67 -3.32 -23.72
CA THR A 280 -4.73 -3.92 -22.38
C THR A 280 -5.53 -3.05 -21.43
N ARG A 281 -6.58 -3.64 -20.85
CA ARG A 281 -7.38 -3.01 -19.78
C ARG A 281 -6.57 -2.99 -18.47
N LEU A 282 -6.72 -1.92 -17.70
CA LEU A 282 -6.00 -1.72 -16.44
C LEU A 282 -6.98 -1.44 -15.29
N ILE A 283 -6.88 -2.22 -14.25
CA ILE A 283 -7.59 -1.99 -12.99
C ILE A 283 -6.58 -1.82 -11.88
N LEU A 284 -6.61 -0.65 -11.22
CA LEU A 284 -5.80 -0.35 -10.06
C LEU A 284 -6.69 -0.30 -8.83
N ALA A 285 -6.50 -1.25 -7.91
CA ALA A 285 -7.25 -1.33 -6.67
C ALA A 285 -6.33 -1.08 -5.47
N GLY A 286 -6.83 -0.38 -4.46
CA GLY A 286 -6.05 -0.07 -3.27
C GLY A 286 -6.82 0.77 -2.26
N ASP A 287 -6.14 1.20 -1.24
CA ASP A 287 -6.65 2.13 -0.25
C ASP A 287 -5.87 3.44 -0.35
N ALA A 288 -6.53 4.50 -0.83
CA ALA A 288 -5.92 5.80 -1.03
C ALA A 288 -5.51 6.49 0.29
N ASP A 289 -6.09 6.07 1.40
CA ASP A 289 -5.84 6.66 2.72
C ASP A 289 -4.70 5.93 3.48
N GLN A 290 -4.12 4.85 2.88
CA GLN A 290 -2.93 4.16 3.43
C GLN A 290 -1.63 4.89 3.10
N LEU A 291 -0.53 4.40 3.70
CA LEU A 291 0.82 4.92 3.48
C LEU A 291 1.18 4.97 2.01
N SER A 292 1.75 6.09 1.59
CA SER A 292 2.40 6.21 0.29
C SER A 292 3.63 5.30 0.18
N PRO A 293 4.05 4.93 -1.04
CA PRO A 293 5.27 4.16 -1.25
C PRO A 293 6.49 4.89 -0.65
N VAL A 294 7.45 4.14 -0.15
CA VAL A 294 8.69 4.70 0.42
C VAL A 294 9.56 5.36 -0.66
N GLN A 295 9.50 4.86 -1.89
CA GLN A 295 10.20 5.44 -3.05
C GLN A 295 9.31 6.43 -3.80
N GLY A 296 9.93 7.37 -4.53
CA GLY A 296 9.29 8.56 -5.07
C GLY A 296 8.02 8.34 -5.90
N GLY A 297 7.06 9.22 -5.70
CA GLY A 297 5.82 9.33 -6.45
C GLY A 297 4.68 8.46 -5.94
N ALA A 298 3.72 9.07 -5.23
CA ALA A 298 2.50 8.42 -4.75
C ALA A 298 1.38 8.49 -5.79
N VAL A 299 1.57 7.84 -6.95
CA VAL A 299 0.67 7.93 -8.11
C VAL A 299 -0.78 7.60 -7.75
N PHE A 300 -1.02 6.42 -7.15
CA PHE A 300 -2.38 5.97 -6.81
C PHE A 300 -3.08 6.91 -5.82
N HIS A 301 -2.36 7.35 -4.78
CA HIS A 301 -2.89 8.31 -3.81
C HIS A 301 -3.23 9.65 -4.48
N SER A 302 -2.29 10.20 -5.28
CA SER A 302 -2.49 11.48 -5.99
C SER A 302 -3.70 11.43 -6.91
N LEU A 303 -3.84 10.37 -7.71
CA LEU A 303 -5.02 10.16 -8.56
C LEU A 303 -6.31 10.07 -7.74
N CYS A 304 -6.38 9.17 -6.76
CA CYS A 304 -7.60 8.98 -5.98
C CYS A 304 -8.03 10.20 -5.15
N SER A 305 -7.09 11.09 -4.80
CA SER A 305 -7.38 12.33 -4.06
C SER A 305 -7.86 13.46 -4.96
N ASN A 306 -7.51 13.45 -6.24
CA ASN A 306 -7.83 14.51 -7.19
C ASN A 306 -8.94 14.13 -8.19
N LEU A 307 -9.15 12.83 -8.42
CA LEU A 307 -10.25 12.37 -9.28
C LEU A 307 -11.60 12.44 -8.55
N SER A 308 -12.64 12.72 -9.32
CA SER A 308 -14.01 12.79 -8.83
C SER A 308 -14.59 11.37 -8.60
N ALA A 309 -14.47 10.85 -7.38
CA ALA A 309 -14.97 9.53 -7.04
C ALA A 309 -16.49 9.41 -7.19
N ASN A 310 -16.95 8.29 -7.77
CA ASN A 310 -18.37 7.97 -8.00
C ASN A 310 -19.12 9.04 -8.84
N GLN A 311 -18.39 9.75 -9.72
CA GLN A 311 -18.96 10.77 -10.58
C GLN A 311 -18.77 10.41 -12.06
N PHE A 312 -19.83 10.56 -12.85
CA PHE A 312 -19.92 10.03 -14.20
C PHE A 312 -20.64 11.03 -15.12
N SER A 313 -20.41 10.95 -16.43
CA SER A 313 -21.20 11.68 -17.41
C SER A 313 -22.67 11.23 -17.40
N ALA A 314 -23.55 12.01 -18.02
CA ALA A 314 -24.96 11.64 -18.11
C ALA A 314 -25.18 10.31 -18.85
N GLU A 315 -24.39 10.06 -19.89
CA GLU A 315 -24.42 8.83 -20.66
C GLU A 315 -23.93 7.63 -19.82
N GLN A 316 -22.80 7.79 -19.13
CA GLN A 316 -22.29 6.77 -18.23
C GLN A 316 -23.29 6.43 -17.10
N LEU A 317 -23.94 7.44 -16.51
CA LEU A 317 -24.97 7.21 -15.50
C LEU A 317 -26.16 6.38 -16.04
N ALA A 318 -26.58 6.67 -17.27
CA ALA A 318 -27.64 5.86 -17.91
C ALA A 318 -27.21 4.40 -18.07
N ASN A 319 -25.96 4.15 -18.53
CA ASN A 319 -25.40 2.82 -18.70
C ASN A 319 -25.14 2.08 -17.38
N LEU A 320 -24.86 2.81 -16.30
CA LEU A 320 -24.61 2.26 -14.97
C LEU A 320 -25.88 2.06 -14.13
N SER A 321 -27.01 2.65 -14.55
CA SER A 321 -28.28 2.56 -13.80
C SER A 321 -28.76 1.13 -13.53
N PRO A 322 -28.53 0.11 -14.38
CA PRO A 322 -28.86 -1.27 -14.07
C PRO A 322 -28.04 -1.86 -12.91
N PHE A 323 -26.83 -1.33 -12.66
CA PHE A 323 -25.95 -1.81 -11.58
C PHE A 323 -26.24 -1.07 -10.27
N SER A 324 -26.29 0.26 -10.29
CA SER A 324 -26.46 1.09 -9.10
C SER A 324 -26.95 2.50 -9.44
N THR A 325 -27.66 3.10 -8.49
CA THR A 325 -28.09 4.51 -8.55
C THR A 325 -27.21 5.45 -7.69
N GLU A 326 -26.14 4.95 -7.10
CA GLU A 326 -25.26 5.75 -6.22
C GLU A 326 -24.32 6.69 -6.99
N GLY A 327 -24.18 6.53 -8.32
CA GLY A 327 -23.38 7.42 -9.15
C GLY A 327 -23.93 8.84 -9.18
N LYS A 328 -23.03 9.83 -9.15
CA LYS A 328 -23.35 11.27 -9.25
C LYS A 328 -22.90 11.83 -10.57
N ARG A 329 -23.49 12.96 -11.00
CA ARG A 329 -23.06 13.64 -12.21
C ARG A 329 -21.72 14.33 -11.99
N VAL A 330 -20.77 14.11 -12.90
CA VAL A 330 -19.46 14.77 -12.92
C VAL A 330 -19.61 16.23 -13.35
N GLY A 331 -18.76 17.12 -12.79
CA GLY A 331 -18.63 18.51 -13.24
C GLY A 331 -17.75 18.63 -14.50
N ASP A 332 -17.81 19.79 -15.15
CA ASP A 332 -16.99 20.09 -16.31
C ASP A 332 -15.49 20.16 -15.91
N GLY A 333 -14.61 19.72 -16.80
CA GLY A 333 -13.16 19.74 -16.59
C GLY A 333 -12.61 18.66 -15.61
N ALA A 334 -13.36 17.60 -15.38
CA ALA A 334 -12.89 16.48 -14.58
C ALA A 334 -11.80 15.70 -15.32
N ILE A 335 -10.72 15.37 -14.59
CA ILE A 335 -9.60 14.57 -15.10
C ILE A 335 -10.01 13.09 -15.04
N LEU A 336 -9.69 12.30 -16.09
CA LEU A 336 -10.00 10.87 -16.20
C LEU A 336 -11.45 10.56 -15.76
N PRO A 337 -12.47 11.20 -16.37
CA PRO A 337 -13.83 11.16 -15.87
C PRO A 337 -14.42 9.75 -15.88
N GLY A 338 -15.12 9.39 -14.79
CA GLY A 338 -15.81 8.11 -14.68
C GLY A 338 -14.88 6.90 -14.52
N CYS A 339 -13.62 7.10 -14.15
CA CYS A 339 -12.67 6.02 -13.94
C CYS A 339 -12.51 5.60 -12.47
N LEU A 340 -13.00 6.37 -11.50
CA LEU A 340 -12.79 6.11 -10.07
C LEU A 340 -14.09 5.77 -9.34
N VAL A 341 -14.09 4.60 -8.68
CA VAL A 341 -15.12 4.26 -7.69
C VAL A 341 -14.48 4.12 -6.30
N ARG A 342 -15.09 4.80 -5.33
CA ARG A 342 -14.77 4.66 -3.90
C ARG A 342 -15.86 3.85 -3.22
N LEU A 343 -15.48 2.70 -2.65
CA LEU A 343 -16.36 1.91 -1.79
C LEU A 343 -16.54 2.61 -0.45
N THR A 344 -17.80 2.79 -0.05
CA THR A 344 -18.15 3.63 1.10
C THR A 344 -18.49 2.85 2.36
N ARG A 345 -18.84 1.55 2.23
CA ARG A 345 -19.25 0.70 3.34
C ARG A 345 -18.13 -0.25 3.77
N SER A 346 -17.99 -0.45 5.08
CA SER A 346 -17.15 -1.52 5.63
C SER A 346 -18.03 -2.72 5.98
N HIS A 347 -17.63 -3.91 5.52
CA HIS A 347 -18.30 -5.18 5.81
C HIS A 347 -17.55 -5.98 6.89
N ARG A 348 -16.52 -5.39 7.48
CA ARG A 348 -15.69 -6.06 8.49
C ARG A 348 -16.47 -6.35 9.78
N TYR A 349 -17.46 -5.54 10.06
CA TYR A 349 -18.29 -5.59 11.25
C TYR A 349 -19.73 -5.86 10.81
N GLY A 350 -20.26 -7.05 11.13
CA GLY A 350 -21.60 -7.50 10.70
C GLY A 350 -22.72 -6.60 11.26
N PRO A 351 -23.96 -6.69 10.70
CA PRO A 351 -25.10 -5.88 11.12
C PRO A 351 -25.51 -6.08 12.59
N ASP A 352 -25.12 -7.18 13.22
CA ASP A 352 -25.39 -7.51 14.63
C ASP A 352 -24.23 -7.18 15.59
N SER A 353 -23.11 -6.61 15.08
CA SER A 353 -21.97 -6.23 15.91
C SER A 353 -22.22 -4.86 16.57
N LYS A 354 -21.61 -4.68 17.76
CA LYS A 354 -21.51 -3.40 18.48
C LYS A 354 -21.12 -2.26 17.53
N PRO A 355 -21.40 -0.98 17.85
CA PRO A 355 -20.97 0.14 17.03
C PRO A 355 -19.53 -0.08 16.55
N ASP A 356 -19.30 0.14 15.26
CA ASP A 356 -17.96 -0.01 14.65
C ASP A 356 -17.00 1.05 15.23
N GLU A 357 -16.54 0.82 16.47
CA GLU A 357 -15.63 1.73 17.16
C GLU A 357 -14.31 1.87 16.41
N ILE A 358 -13.79 0.78 15.84
CA ILE A 358 -12.51 0.81 15.07
C ILE A 358 -12.71 1.56 13.76
N GLY A 359 -13.82 1.32 13.04
CA GLY A 359 -14.13 2.06 11.82
C GLY A 359 -14.35 3.56 12.09
N SER A 360 -15.01 3.89 13.21
CA SER A 360 -15.20 5.28 13.66
C SER A 360 -13.85 5.94 14.00
N LEU A 361 -12.95 5.21 14.68
CA LEU A 361 -11.59 5.68 14.97
C LEU A 361 -10.79 5.86 13.67
N CYS A 362 -10.85 4.92 12.73
CA CYS A 362 -10.22 5.05 11.41
C CYS A 362 -10.74 6.28 10.65
N ALA A 363 -12.04 6.58 10.73
CA ALA A 363 -12.63 7.77 10.11
C ALA A 363 -12.12 9.06 10.78
N ALA A 364 -12.10 9.11 12.11
CA ALA A 364 -11.56 10.25 12.85
C ALA A 364 -10.07 10.49 12.55
N ILE A 365 -9.27 9.42 12.48
CA ILE A 365 -7.86 9.49 12.09
C ILE A 365 -7.73 10.07 10.67
N ARG A 366 -8.41 9.50 9.69
CA ARG A 366 -8.34 9.92 8.28
C ARG A 366 -8.66 11.41 8.11
N GLU A 367 -9.57 11.93 8.90
CA GLU A 367 -10.02 13.32 8.85
C GLU A 367 -9.20 14.25 9.77
N GLY A 368 -8.18 13.72 10.46
CA GLY A 368 -7.32 14.48 11.37
C GLY A 368 -8.05 15.03 12.62
N ARG A 369 -9.20 14.40 12.99
CA ARG A 369 -10.02 14.85 14.12
C ARG A 369 -9.52 14.27 15.44
N ALA A 370 -8.50 14.94 16.02
CA ALA A 370 -7.80 14.45 17.20
C ALA A 370 -8.68 14.35 18.45
N GLU A 371 -9.55 15.33 18.68
CA GLU A 371 -10.47 15.35 19.83
C GLU A 371 -11.47 14.21 19.75
N ASP A 372 -12.06 13.96 18.57
CA ASP A 372 -13.01 12.87 18.35
C ASP A 372 -12.33 11.50 18.54
N ALA A 373 -11.10 11.34 18.05
CA ALA A 373 -10.34 10.11 18.23
C ALA A 373 -10.06 9.81 19.71
N LEU A 374 -9.68 10.83 20.49
CA LEU A 374 -9.49 10.69 21.95
C LEU A 374 -10.80 10.39 22.68
N GLU A 375 -11.90 11.02 22.27
CA GLU A 375 -13.22 10.77 22.87
C GLU A 375 -13.71 9.34 22.58
N LEU A 376 -13.58 8.86 21.35
CA LEU A 376 -13.87 7.47 20.96
C LEU A 376 -13.09 6.48 21.81
N ILE A 377 -11.80 6.71 22.02
CA ILE A 377 -10.96 5.82 22.84
C ILE A 377 -11.42 5.84 24.30
N ARG A 378 -11.74 7.01 24.86
CA ARG A 378 -12.16 7.16 26.26
C ARG A 378 -13.55 6.57 26.52
N SER A 379 -14.46 6.68 25.56
CA SER A 379 -15.83 6.19 25.66
C SER A 379 -16.00 4.73 25.27
N SER A 380 -14.94 4.10 24.72
CA SER A 380 -14.98 2.72 24.25
C SER A 380 -15.29 1.72 25.37
N ALA A 381 -16.15 0.75 25.07
CA ALA A 381 -16.50 -0.34 25.97
C ALA A 381 -15.43 -1.45 26.08
N GLY A 382 -14.23 -1.24 25.50
CA GLY A 382 -13.07 -2.13 25.61
C GLY A 382 -12.39 -2.55 24.31
N SER A 383 -12.96 -2.23 23.14
CA SER A 383 -12.32 -2.48 21.84
C SER A 383 -11.21 -1.46 21.53
N LEU A 384 -11.27 -0.26 22.11
CA LEU A 384 -10.24 0.76 21.98
C LEU A 384 -9.65 1.08 23.36
N ARG A 385 -8.34 1.21 23.45
CA ARG A 385 -7.64 1.53 24.70
C ARG A 385 -6.40 2.38 24.42
N LEU A 386 -6.13 3.36 25.28
CA LEU A 386 -4.87 4.09 25.34
C LEU A 386 -4.20 3.83 26.70
N ILE A 387 -2.93 3.46 26.67
CA ILE A 387 -2.07 3.28 27.84
C ILE A 387 -0.93 4.28 27.72
N GLU A 388 -0.88 5.25 28.62
CA GLU A 388 0.03 6.40 28.53
C GLU A 388 1.52 6.05 28.65
N SER A 389 1.86 4.86 29.13
CA SER A 389 3.25 4.45 29.30
C SER A 389 3.52 3.03 28.80
N ILE A 390 4.63 2.88 28.07
CA ILE A 390 5.12 1.56 27.64
C ILE A 390 5.57 0.68 28.82
N ASP A 391 5.83 1.27 29.99
CA ASP A 391 6.27 0.58 31.21
C ASP A 391 5.10 0.25 32.15
N ASP A 392 3.87 0.58 31.79
CA ASP A 392 2.68 0.24 32.56
C ASP A 392 2.58 -1.29 32.74
N PRO A 393 2.33 -1.80 33.95
CA PRO A 393 2.14 -3.24 34.21
C PRO A 393 1.06 -3.88 33.32
N LEU A 394 -0.02 -3.16 33.01
CA LEU A 394 -1.12 -3.61 32.16
C LEU A 394 -0.63 -4.03 30.76
N VAL A 395 0.41 -3.35 30.22
CA VAL A 395 1.03 -3.76 28.95
C VAL A 395 1.53 -5.21 29.03
N SER A 396 2.16 -5.60 30.13
CA SER A 396 2.66 -6.98 30.29
C SER A 396 1.53 -8.01 30.44
N GLU A 397 0.39 -7.61 30.99
CA GLU A 397 -0.82 -8.46 31.07
C GLU A 397 -1.42 -8.66 29.68
N ILE A 398 -1.54 -7.59 28.89
CA ILE A 398 -2.02 -7.64 27.49
C ILE A 398 -1.10 -8.53 26.63
N LEU A 399 0.22 -8.41 26.78
CA LEU A 399 1.14 -9.27 26.06
C LEU A 399 1.00 -10.75 26.44
N ARG A 400 0.75 -11.04 27.74
CA ARG A 400 0.52 -12.42 28.18
C ARG A 400 -0.79 -12.97 27.60
N SER A 401 -1.89 -12.24 27.70
CA SER A 401 -3.18 -12.69 27.17
C SER A 401 -3.17 -12.80 25.64
N GLY A 402 -2.61 -11.81 24.93
CA GLY A 402 -2.60 -11.78 23.48
C GLY A 402 -1.77 -12.88 22.83
N PHE A 403 -0.66 -13.30 23.45
CA PHE A 403 0.16 -14.40 22.93
C PHE A 403 -0.07 -15.75 23.59
N ALA A 404 -0.99 -15.86 24.58
CA ALA A 404 -1.24 -17.12 25.27
C ALA A 404 -1.67 -18.22 24.29
N GLY A 405 -2.63 -17.96 23.41
CA GLY A 405 -3.12 -18.93 22.45
C GLY A 405 -2.03 -19.46 21.50
N LEU A 406 -1.13 -18.59 21.06
CA LEU A 406 0.03 -19.00 20.25
C LEU A 406 1.03 -19.83 21.08
N ALA A 407 1.33 -19.39 22.31
CA ALA A 407 2.30 -20.06 23.18
C ALA A 407 1.85 -21.46 23.62
N ASP A 408 0.54 -21.69 23.71
CA ASP A 408 -0.08 -22.96 24.14
C ASP A 408 -0.44 -23.87 22.95
N ALA A 409 -0.27 -23.41 21.70
CA ALA A 409 -0.52 -24.20 20.51
C ALA A 409 0.43 -25.41 20.46
N ARG A 410 -0.12 -26.60 20.15
CA ARG A 410 0.60 -27.86 20.17
C ARG A 410 1.03 -28.39 18.82
N ASP A 411 0.41 -27.90 17.76
CA ASP A 411 0.75 -28.23 16.39
C ASP A 411 0.97 -26.96 15.55
N PRO A 412 1.75 -27.06 14.46
CA PRO A 412 2.10 -25.91 13.63
C PRO A 412 0.90 -25.25 12.93
N GLY A 413 -0.14 -26.01 12.56
CA GLY A 413 -1.35 -25.49 11.94
C GLY A 413 -2.10 -24.57 12.90
N GLN A 414 -2.39 -25.07 14.11
CA GLN A 414 -3.00 -24.28 15.17
C GLN A 414 -2.15 -23.03 15.49
N ALA A 415 -0.83 -23.15 15.54
CA ALA A 415 0.05 -22.01 15.81
C ALA A 415 0.00 -20.94 14.71
N LEU A 416 -0.10 -21.34 13.44
CA LEU A 416 -0.27 -20.42 12.32
C LEU A 416 -1.62 -19.69 12.36
N ASP A 417 -2.70 -20.38 12.70
CA ASP A 417 -4.01 -19.76 12.86
C ASP A 417 -3.98 -18.70 13.97
N ARG A 418 -3.28 -18.98 15.07
CA ARG A 418 -3.11 -18.05 16.20
C ARG A 418 -2.23 -16.83 15.90
N LEU A 419 -1.51 -16.81 14.78
CA LEU A 419 -0.76 -15.61 14.37
C LEU A 419 -1.65 -14.41 14.06
N ALA A 420 -2.91 -14.65 13.69
CA ALA A 420 -3.88 -13.61 13.40
C ALA A 420 -4.55 -13.04 14.66
N ASP A 421 -4.51 -13.74 15.82
CA ASP A 421 -5.22 -13.33 17.03
C ASP A 421 -4.68 -11.99 17.59
N PHE A 422 -3.35 -11.85 17.65
CA PHE A 422 -2.72 -10.67 18.27
C PHE A 422 -1.38 -10.30 17.62
N ARG A 423 -1.13 -8.98 17.46
CA ARG A 423 0.16 -8.50 16.93
C ARG A 423 0.57 -7.16 17.57
N ILE A 424 1.88 -6.99 17.78
CA ILE A 424 2.47 -5.70 18.16
C ILE A 424 2.91 -4.98 16.90
N LEU A 425 2.53 -3.71 16.75
CA LEU A 425 2.87 -2.86 15.63
C LEU A 425 3.70 -1.67 16.09
N CYS A 426 4.88 -1.47 15.50
CA CYS A 426 5.83 -0.42 15.85
C CYS A 426 6.11 0.48 14.65
N ALA A 427 6.30 1.79 14.89
CA ALA A 427 6.74 2.72 13.85
C ALA A 427 8.20 2.47 13.43
N HIS A 428 9.05 2.05 14.37
CA HIS A 428 10.49 1.85 14.19
C HIS A 428 10.91 0.38 14.27
N ASN A 429 12.06 0.04 13.68
CA ASN A 429 12.66 -1.29 13.86
C ASN A 429 13.51 -1.36 15.14
N HIS A 430 14.18 -0.30 15.51
CA HIS A 430 15.16 -0.23 16.59
C HIS A 430 14.73 0.75 17.70
N GLY A 431 15.54 0.85 18.77
CA GLY A 431 15.26 1.75 19.89
C GLY A 431 14.21 1.23 20.87
N ARG A 432 13.84 2.08 21.84
CA ARG A 432 12.91 1.74 22.95
C ARG A 432 11.50 1.41 22.45
N PHE A 433 11.04 2.06 21.39
CA PHE A 433 9.73 1.92 20.77
C PHE A 433 9.75 1.01 19.55
N GLY A 434 10.88 0.36 19.26
CA GLY A 434 11.10 -0.41 18.03
C GLY A 434 10.82 -1.90 18.16
N VAL A 435 10.62 -2.53 17.00
CA VAL A 435 10.31 -3.95 16.79
C VAL A 435 11.23 -4.88 17.60
N GLU A 436 12.56 -4.65 17.55
CA GLU A 436 13.52 -5.52 18.25
C GLU A 436 13.31 -5.53 19.76
N LYS A 437 13.07 -4.36 20.36
CA LYS A 437 12.87 -4.25 21.82
C LYS A 437 11.59 -4.95 22.26
N TRP A 438 10.52 -4.81 21.46
CA TRP A 438 9.23 -5.42 21.76
C TRP A 438 9.24 -6.93 21.53
N ASN A 439 9.91 -7.43 20.51
CA ASN A 439 10.14 -8.87 20.34
C ASN A 439 10.90 -9.45 21.54
N ARG A 440 12.00 -8.82 21.98
CA ARG A 440 12.74 -9.24 23.19
C ARG A 440 11.88 -9.18 24.47
N ARG A 441 10.95 -8.23 24.57
CA ARG A 441 10.02 -8.13 25.71
C ARG A 441 9.09 -9.32 25.76
N VAL A 442 8.49 -9.72 24.64
CA VAL A 442 7.64 -10.90 24.54
C VAL A 442 8.46 -12.17 24.78
N GLU A 443 9.67 -12.28 24.25
CA GLU A 443 10.55 -13.43 24.44
C GLU A 443 10.95 -13.66 25.91
N ARG A 444 11.02 -12.61 26.73
CA ARG A 444 11.20 -12.74 28.18
C ARG A 444 9.95 -13.29 28.89
N ILE A 445 8.75 -12.98 28.40
CA ILE A 445 7.48 -13.49 28.91
C ILE A 445 7.28 -14.95 28.48
N PHE A 446 7.60 -15.23 27.21
CA PHE A 446 7.47 -16.52 26.56
C PHE A 446 8.82 -16.95 25.97
N PRO A 447 9.73 -17.48 26.80
CA PRO A 447 11.04 -17.91 26.29
C PRO A 447 10.89 -18.96 25.19
N SER A 448 11.60 -18.76 24.10
CA SER A 448 11.66 -19.70 22.99
C SER A 448 12.19 -21.04 23.46
N GLY A 449 11.52 -22.13 23.10
CA GLY A 449 11.87 -23.50 23.47
C GLY A 449 11.60 -24.46 22.32
N LYS A 450 12.10 -25.71 22.45
CA LYS A 450 11.86 -26.73 21.42
C LYS A 450 10.37 -27.05 21.24
N GLU A 451 9.62 -27.03 22.33
CA GLU A 451 8.19 -27.44 22.36
C GLU A 451 7.22 -26.26 22.25
N ARG A 452 7.71 -25.02 22.13
CA ARG A 452 6.86 -23.82 22.07
C ARG A 452 6.96 -23.15 20.71
N PRO A 453 5.83 -22.95 20.00
CA PRO A 453 5.80 -22.20 18.76
C PRO A 453 6.27 -20.77 18.98
N SER A 454 7.11 -20.29 18.06
CA SER A 454 7.58 -18.90 18.04
C SER A 454 7.34 -18.30 16.66
N PRO A 455 6.71 -17.12 16.56
CA PRO A 455 6.44 -16.50 15.27
C PRO A 455 7.75 -16.04 14.62
N VAL A 456 7.81 -16.19 13.30
CA VAL A 456 8.95 -15.81 12.46
C VAL A 456 8.44 -15.06 11.25
N VAL A 457 9.19 -14.03 10.83
CA VAL A 457 8.90 -13.27 9.61
C VAL A 457 10.10 -13.27 8.69
N ILE A 458 9.89 -13.58 7.43
CA ILE A 458 10.93 -13.57 6.41
C ILE A 458 11.37 -12.14 6.13
N GLY A 459 12.68 -11.91 6.10
CA GLY A 459 13.29 -10.60 5.90
C GLY A 459 13.75 -10.32 4.47
N THR A 460 13.94 -11.38 3.65
CA THR A 460 14.41 -11.26 2.25
C THR A 460 13.71 -12.26 1.35
N ASN A 461 13.49 -11.88 0.09
CA ASN A 461 12.89 -12.79 -0.89
C ASN A 461 13.86 -13.94 -1.22
N ASP A 462 13.35 -15.17 -1.21
CA ASP A 462 14.04 -16.34 -1.77
C ASP A 462 13.10 -17.10 -2.70
N TYR A 463 13.33 -16.88 -3.98
CA TYR A 463 12.53 -17.50 -5.06
C TYR A 463 12.74 -19.01 -5.19
N SER A 464 13.88 -19.54 -4.70
CA SER A 464 14.19 -20.96 -4.80
C SER A 464 13.34 -21.81 -3.85
N VAL A 465 13.03 -21.27 -2.68
CA VAL A 465 12.14 -21.90 -1.69
C VAL A 465 10.73 -21.31 -1.70
N GLY A 466 10.51 -20.23 -2.47
CA GLY A 466 9.22 -19.55 -2.60
C GLY A 466 8.77 -18.88 -1.29
N LEU A 467 9.70 -18.34 -0.51
CA LEU A 467 9.44 -17.52 0.66
C LEU A 467 9.82 -16.07 0.35
N PHE A 468 8.96 -15.15 0.76
CA PHE A 468 9.07 -13.73 0.40
C PHE A 468 9.17 -12.85 1.64
N ASN A 469 9.76 -11.68 1.47
CA ASN A 469 9.84 -10.67 2.52
C ASN A 469 8.44 -10.37 3.06
N GLY A 470 8.30 -10.48 4.38
CA GLY A 470 7.03 -10.29 5.07
C GLY A 470 6.19 -11.57 5.25
N ASP A 471 6.56 -12.71 4.68
CA ASP A 471 5.86 -13.96 4.95
C ASP A 471 5.94 -14.31 6.43
N ASP A 472 4.77 -14.54 7.03
CA ASP A 472 4.62 -14.95 8.43
C ASP A 472 4.62 -16.47 8.54
N GLY A 473 5.33 -16.99 9.52
CA GLY A 473 5.39 -18.40 9.85
C GLY A 473 5.60 -18.64 11.35
N VAL A 474 5.69 -19.89 11.72
CA VAL A 474 6.04 -20.31 13.08
C VAL A 474 7.22 -21.26 13.05
N THR A 475 8.07 -21.16 14.04
CA THR A 475 9.15 -22.15 14.29
C THR A 475 8.76 -23.02 15.47
N LEU A 476 8.91 -24.34 15.31
CA LEU A 476 8.68 -25.36 16.32
C LEU A 476 9.66 -26.52 16.08
N ASP A 477 10.30 -27.05 17.11
CA ASP A 477 11.24 -28.19 17.02
C ASP A 477 12.33 -28.06 15.95
N ASN A 478 12.93 -26.88 15.83
CA ASN A 478 13.96 -26.57 14.82
C ASN A 478 13.45 -26.63 13.36
N ARG A 479 12.14 -26.67 13.15
CA ARG A 479 11.47 -26.56 11.86
C ARG A 479 10.72 -25.24 11.78
N ALA A 480 10.42 -24.82 10.58
CA ALA A 480 9.62 -23.64 10.30
C ALA A 480 8.44 -24.00 9.39
N PHE A 481 7.29 -23.45 9.70
CA PHE A 481 6.04 -23.76 9.03
C PHE A 481 5.40 -22.46 8.53
N PHE A 482 4.91 -22.50 7.30
CA PHE A 482 4.24 -21.40 6.64
C PHE A 482 2.95 -21.88 6.00
N SER A 483 1.94 -21.02 5.92
CA SER A 483 0.73 -21.32 5.17
C SER A 483 1.03 -21.44 3.68
N GLY A 484 0.51 -22.50 3.03
CA GLY A 484 0.59 -22.69 1.58
C GLY A 484 -0.80 -22.71 0.94
N PRO A 485 -0.88 -22.71 -0.39
CA PRO A 485 -2.17 -22.69 -1.10
C PRO A 485 -3.07 -23.89 -0.81
N SER A 486 -2.49 -25.08 -0.63
CA SER A 486 -3.25 -26.33 -0.43
C SER A 486 -2.82 -27.10 0.83
N ALA A 487 -1.66 -26.78 1.41
CA ALA A 487 -1.12 -27.49 2.56
C ALA A 487 -0.08 -26.65 3.30
N LEU A 488 0.18 -27.04 4.53
CA LEU A 488 1.25 -26.50 5.35
C LEU A 488 2.61 -26.75 4.66
N ARG A 489 3.42 -25.69 4.55
CA ARG A 489 4.79 -25.76 4.01
C ARG A 489 5.79 -25.85 5.16
N GLU A 490 6.60 -26.90 5.14
CA GLU A 490 7.58 -27.17 6.19
C GLU A 490 9.01 -26.99 5.66
N PHE A 491 9.85 -26.33 6.46
CA PHE A 491 11.26 -26.08 6.16
C PHE A 491 12.14 -26.39 7.39
N SER A 492 13.37 -26.84 7.18
CA SER A 492 14.37 -26.77 8.22
C SER A 492 14.70 -25.30 8.53
N ARG A 493 14.78 -24.92 9.81
CA ARG A 493 15.12 -23.56 10.22
C ARG A 493 16.44 -23.07 9.61
N SER A 494 17.39 -23.96 9.38
CA SER A 494 18.70 -23.65 8.73
C SER A 494 18.56 -23.32 7.23
N ARG A 495 17.42 -23.63 6.59
CA ARG A 495 17.15 -23.34 5.18
C ARG A 495 16.33 -22.08 4.98
N LEU A 496 15.91 -21.43 6.05
CA LEU A 496 15.18 -20.18 5.94
C LEU A 496 16.11 -19.08 5.42
N PRO A 497 15.62 -18.20 4.53
CA PRO A 497 16.29 -16.95 4.23
C PRO A 497 16.38 -16.09 5.51
N THR A 498 16.99 -14.91 5.40
CA THR A 498 17.05 -13.97 6.53
C THR A 498 15.65 -13.80 7.14
N HIS A 499 15.54 -14.02 8.44
CA HIS A 499 14.28 -13.98 9.17
C HIS A 499 14.43 -13.32 10.53
N LEU A 500 13.34 -12.80 11.05
CA LEU A 500 13.25 -12.04 12.30
C LEU A 500 12.16 -12.64 13.19
N PRO A 501 12.22 -12.44 14.53
CA PRO A 501 11.10 -12.74 15.41
C PRO A 501 9.85 -11.97 15.01
N GLY A 502 8.69 -12.61 15.07
CA GLY A 502 7.45 -12.11 14.49
C GLY A 502 6.37 -11.67 15.49
N HIS A 503 6.65 -11.55 16.79
CA HIS A 503 5.67 -11.04 17.75
C HIS A 503 5.36 -9.56 17.53
N ALA A 504 6.39 -8.78 17.23
CA ALA A 504 6.27 -7.37 16.84
C ALA A 504 6.72 -7.19 15.40
N LEU A 505 6.01 -6.34 14.66
CA LEU A 505 6.28 -5.96 13.28
C LEU A 505 6.36 -4.44 13.14
N SER A 506 7.07 -3.95 12.12
CA SER A 506 6.88 -2.56 11.73
C SER A 506 5.51 -2.40 11.06
N ILE A 507 4.89 -1.22 11.23
CA ILE A 507 3.59 -0.90 10.61
C ILE A 507 3.66 -1.10 9.09
N HIS A 508 4.76 -0.73 8.44
CA HIS A 508 4.97 -0.95 7.01
C HIS A 508 4.91 -2.45 6.63
N ARG A 509 5.54 -3.34 7.42
CA ARG A 509 5.51 -4.79 7.17
C ARG A 509 4.15 -5.42 7.48
N SER A 510 3.30 -4.75 8.24
CA SER A 510 1.94 -5.21 8.52
C SER A 510 0.96 -4.90 7.37
N GLN A 511 1.35 -4.08 6.38
CA GLN A 511 0.52 -3.82 5.22
C GLN A 511 0.13 -5.12 4.52
N GLY A 512 -1.12 -5.20 4.07
CA GLY A 512 -1.69 -6.43 3.57
C GLY A 512 -1.97 -7.51 4.62
N SER A 513 -1.76 -7.27 5.93
CA SER A 513 -2.11 -8.20 7.02
C SER A 513 -3.29 -7.68 7.83
N GLU A 514 -3.96 -8.59 8.55
CA GLU A 514 -5.05 -8.26 9.48
C GLU A 514 -4.92 -9.15 10.71
N PHE A 515 -5.26 -8.60 11.86
CA PHE A 515 -5.19 -9.25 13.16
C PHE A 515 -6.48 -9.00 13.92
N ASP A 516 -6.86 -9.91 14.81
CA ASP A 516 -8.05 -9.68 15.63
C ASP A 516 -7.80 -8.52 16.58
N GLU A 517 -6.68 -8.52 17.28
CA GLU A 517 -6.27 -7.43 18.14
C GLU A 517 -4.86 -6.92 17.80
N VAL A 518 -4.66 -5.61 17.89
CA VAL A 518 -3.34 -5.00 17.72
C VAL A 518 -2.96 -4.16 18.94
N LEU A 519 -1.68 -4.23 19.30
CA LEU A 519 -1.04 -3.29 20.20
C LEU A 519 -0.12 -2.38 19.38
N VAL A 520 -0.47 -1.10 19.27
CA VAL A 520 0.29 -0.12 18.51
C VAL A 520 1.18 0.68 19.45
N VAL A 521 2.49 0.65 19.20
CA VAL A 521 3.48 1.38 19.98
C VAL A 521 3.69 2.74 19.37
N LEU A 522 3.27 3.79 20.09
CA LEU A 522 3.45 5.17 19.68
C LEU A 522 4.83 5.66 20.15
N PRO A 523 5.70 6.12 19.24
CA PRO A 523 6.94 6.80 19.61
C PRO A 523 6.65 8.22 20.15
N PRO A 524 7.65 8.92 20.72
CA PRO A 524 7.48 10.30 21.19
C PRO A 524 6.94 11.24 20.09
N ALA A 525 6.21 12.28 20.53
CA ALA A 525 5.51 13.22 19.65
C ALA A 525 6.41 13.96 18.64
N ASP A 526 7.69 14.16 18.96
CA ASP A 526 8.68 14.80 18.09
C ASP A 526 9.21 13.88 16.98
N THR A 527 8.87 12.60 17.03
CA THR A 527 9.32 11.60 16.05
C THR A 527 8.70 11.85 14.68
N ARG A 528 9.54 12.07 13.66
CA ARG A 528 9.10 12.47 12.30
C ARG A 528 8.26 11.43 11.57
N ILE A 529 8.51 10.13 11.79
CA ILE A 529 7.77 9.05 11.10
C ILE A 529 6.31 8.95 11.58
N LEU A 530 6.02 9.50 12.76
CA LEU A 530 4.68 9.48 13.32
C LEU A 530 3.77 10.41 12.53
N SER A 531 2.84 9.85 11.78
CA SER A 531 1.90 10.57 10.92
C SER A 531 0.51 9.96 10.95
N LEU A 532 -0.45 10.70 10.43
CA LEU A 532 -1.83 10.29 10.27
C LEU A 532 -1.95 8.98 9.49
N GLU A 533 -1.26 8.87 8.36
CA GLU A 533 -1.30 7.71 7.47
C GLU A 533 -0.69 6.47 8.16
N LEU A 534 0.41 6.67 8.92
CA LEU A 534 1.02 5.58 9.67
C LEU A 534 0.07 5.05 10.75
N LEU A 535 -0.56 5.95 11.49
CA LEU A 535 -1.54 5.61 12.53
C LEU A 535 -2.77 4.93 11.92
N TYR A 536 -3.29 5.47 10.81
CA TYR A 536 -4.40 4.86 10.07
C TYR A 536 -4.10 3.41 9.65
N VAL A 537 -2.92 3.18 9.05
CA VAL A 537 -2.52 1.82 8.69
C VAL A 537 -2.45 0.91 9.91
N ALA A 538 -1.85 1.36 11.01
CA ALA A 538 -1.72 0.55 12.23
C ALA A 538 -3.08 0.16 12.81
N VAL A 539 -3.98 1.12 13.00
CA VAL A 539 -5.32 0.90 13.57
C VAL A 539 -6.18 0.04 12.64
N SER A 540 -6.09 0.29 11.33
CA SER A 540 -6.86 -0.45 10.33
C SER A 540 -6.45 -1.92 10.17
N ARG A 541 -5.36 -2.37 10.79
CA ARG A 541 -4.99 -3.80 10.85
C ARG A 541 -5.87 -4.60 11.81
N ALA A 542 -6.50 -3.94 12.77
CA ALA A 542 -7.35 -4.61 13.76
C ALA A 542 -8.74 -4.98 13.22
N ARG A 543 -9.27 -6.10 13.72
CA ARG A 543 -10.66 -6.53 13.48
C ARG A 543 -11.55 -6.30 14.69
N SER A 544 -11.06 -6.50 15.90
CA SER A 544 -11.87 -6.50 17.12
C SER A 544 -11.32 -5.60 18.23
N GLY A 545 -10.01 -5.33 18.26
CA GLY A 545 -9.42 -4.54 19.34
C GLY A 545 -8.15 -3.79 18.99
N VAL A 546 -8.02 -2.56 19.49
CA VAL A 546 -6.85 -1.70 19.35
C VAL A 546 -6.39 -1.20 20.72
N THR A 547 -5.16 -1.51 21.08
CA THR A 547 -4.50 -0.91 22.23
C THR A 547 -3.37 0.00 21.74
N LEU A 548 -3.50 1.30 21.95
CA LEU A 548 -2.43 2.27 21.71
C LEU A 548 -1.59 2.37 22.98
N VAL A 549 -0.26 2.32 22.85
CA VAL A 549 0.67 2.42 24.00
C VAL A 549 1.67 3.53 23.74
N GLY A 550 1.59 4.60 24.53
CA GLY A 550 2.40 5.81 24.42
C GLY A 550 1.63 7.03 24.89
N ASP A 551 2.29 8.18 24.96
CA ASP A 551 1.72 9.44 25.41
C ASP A 551 0.56 9.90 24.48
N SER A 552 -0.52 10.42 25.06
CA SER A 552 -1.63 11.03 24.31
C SER A 552 -1.16 12.21 23.43
N ALA A 553 -0.12 12.93 23.81
CA ALA A 553 0.50 13.94 22.96
C ALA A 553 1.09 13.34 21.66
N SER A 554 1.59 12.10 21.70
CA SER A 554 2.04 11.39 20.50
C SER A 554 0.89 11.08 19.55
N LEU A 555 -0.28 10.72 20.08
CA LEU A 555 -1.47 10.50 19.28
C LEU A 555 -1.92 11.80 18.57
N VAL A 556 -1.99 12.91 19.31
CA VAL A 556 -2.35 14.22 18.74
C VAL A 556 -1.35 14.64 17.67
N ALA A 557 -0.04 14.54 17.96
CA ALA A 557 1.00 14.88 16.99
C ALA A 557 0.95 14.02 15.71
N ALA A 558 0.55 12.75 15.82
CA ALA A 558 0.30 11.88 14.67
C ALA A 558 -0.82 12.41 13.78
N LEU A 559 -1.92 12.83 14.38
CA LEU A 559 -3.12 13.30 13.68
C LEU A 559 -2.95 14.68 13.01
N GLU A 560 -2.06 15.51 13.56
CA GLU A 560 -1.72 16.82 13.00
C GLU A 560 -0.69 16.75 11.88
N ARG A 561 -0.01 15.60 11.71
CA ARG A 561 1.09 15.45 10.75
C ARG A 561 0.71 14.53 9.60
N THR A 562 0.66 15.09 8.40
CA THR A 562 0.46 14.33 7.16
C THR A 562 1.80 14.08 6.46
N GLN A 563 1.97 12.88 5.90
CA GLN A 563 3.13 12.47 5.10
C GLN A 563 2.71 12.03 3.70
N VAL A 564 1.94 12.87 3.02
CA VAL A 564 1.55 12.60 1.63
C VAL A 564 2.69 12.97 0.71
N ALA A 565 3.17 11.99 -0.05
CA ALA A 565 4.17 12.22 -1.09
C ALA A 565 3.52 12.91 -2.30
N ASN A 566 4.18 13.93 -2.85
CA ASN A 566 3.71 14.63 -4.04
C ASN A 566 3.94 13.78 -5.29
N SER A 567 2.97 13.80 -6.22
CA SER A 567 3.10 13.33 -7.59
C SER A 567 2.40 14.33 -8.52
N GLY A 568 3.05 14.73 -9.58
CA GLY A 568 2.50 15.67 -10.59
C GLY A 568 1.74 14.96 -11.72
N VAL A 569 1.50 13.65 -11.59
CA VAL A 569 0.79 12.86 -12.62
C VAL A 569 -0.58 13.45 -12.97
N VAL A 570 -1.26 14.05 -11.98
CA VAL A 570 -2.57 14.68 -12.18
C VAL A 570 -2.46 15.94 -13.02
N ASP A 571 -1.43 16.76 -12.78
CA ASP A 571 -1.19 17.99 -13.54
C ASP A 571 -0.77 17.66 -14.98
N LEU A 572 0.04 16.61 -15.16
CA LEU A 572 0.41 16.12 -16.49
C LEU A 572 -0.79 15.49 -17.25
N CYS A 573 -1.71 14.80 -16.56
CA CYS A 573 -2.96 14.36 -17.21
C CYS A 573 -3.80 15.55 -17.73
N ARG A 574 -3.79 16.70 -17.04
CA ARG A 574 -4.48 17.92 -17.51
C ARG A 574 -3.84 18.52 -18.75
N GLU A 575 -2.53 18.37 -18.91
CA GLU A 575 -1.80 18.86 -20.09
C GLU A 575 -1.96 17.92 -21.30
N THR A 576 -2.25 16.65 -21.07
CA THR A 576 -2.43 15.62 -22.13
C THR A 576 -3.88 15.49 -22.63
N ASP A 577 -4.88 15.91 -21.85
CA ASP A 577 -6.30 15.98 -22.24
C ASP A 577 -6.58 17.26 -23.06
#